data_5c60e201abb7a779eb3c870838646f10
#
_entry.id   5c60e201abb7a779eb3c870838646f10
#
_cell.length_a   1.000
_cell.length_b   1.000
_cell.length_c   1.000
_cell.angle_alpha   90.00
_cell.angle_beta   90.00
_cell.angle_gamma   90.00
#
_symmetry.space_group_name_H-M   'P 1'
#
loop_
_entity.id
_entity.type
_entity.pdbx_description
1 polymer ?
#
loop_
_entity_poly.entity_id
_entity_poly.type
_entity_poly.pdbx_seq_one_letter_code
_entity_poly.pdbx_strand_id
1 'polypeptide(L)'
;MSNEFISHATNTIKEVAKTMQERGAQYADTWGKDGCWHLTKAIVKKFTDKELDENALKAIALASFCDQKYSRFAGGYKEDTAIDLIPYIGALIDILKDKNQLKES
;
A
#
# COMPACT_ATOMS: atom_id res chain seq x y z
N MET A 1 -8.64 -21.52 11.44
CA MET A 1 -7.20 -21.54 11.11
C MET A 1 -6.43 -22.15 12.26
N SER A 2 -5.34 -22.82 11.96
CA SER A 2 -4.53 -23.44 13.00
C SER A 2 -3.74 -22.39 13.77
N ASN A 3 -3.39 -22.72 15.03
CA ASN A 3 -2.54 -21.84 15.85
C ASN A 3 -1.18 -21.59 15.17
N GLU A 4 -0.68 -22.59 14.49
CA GLU A 4 0.58 -22.51 13.77
C GLU A 4 0.52 -21.46 12.66
N PHE A 5 -0.54 -21.50 11.87
CA PHE A 5 -0.77 -20.50 10.82
C PHE A 5 -0.80 -19.09 11.40
N ILE A 6 -1.58 -18.90 12.46
CA ILE A 6 -1.74 -17.58 13.09
C ILE A 6 -0.39 -17.09 13.62
N SER A 7 0.36 -17.96 14.29
CA SER A 7 1.64 -17.60 14.87
C SER A 7 2.65 -17.19 13.80
N HIS A 8 2.76 -17.98 12.72
CA HIS A 8 3.70 -17.67 11.63
C HIS A 8 3.34 -16.37 10.90
N ALA A 9 2.05 -16.19 10.61
CA ALA A 9 1.59 -14.97 9.94
C ALA A 9 1.84 -13.75 10.81
N THR A 10 1.54 -13.84 12.11
CA THR A 10 1.76 -12.75 13.04
C THR A 10 3.23 -12.38 13.14
N ASN A 11 4.10 -13.37 13.23
CA ASN A 11 5.54 -13.11 13.31
C ASN A 11 6.06 -12.42 12.06
N THR A 12 5.62 -12.85 10.90
CA THR A 12 6.01 -12.23 9.63
C THR A 12 5.54 -10.76 9.58
N ILE A 13 4.31 -10.51 9.99
CA ILE A 13 3.78 -9.14 10.01
C ILE A 13 4.57 -8.26 10.98
N LYS A 14 4.94 -8.79 12.13
CA LYS A 14 5.76 -8.05 13.10
C LYS A 14 7.14 -7.70 12.55
N GLU A 15 7.76 -8.63 11.82
CA GLU A 15 9.05 -8.38 11.20
C GLU A 15 8.96 -7.28 10.14
N VAL A 16 7.89 -7.30 9.35
CA VAL A 16 7.66 -6.25 8.35
C VAL A 16 7.44 -4.91 9.04
N ALA A 17 6.65 -4.88 10.10
CA ALA A 17 6.39 -3.66 10.84
C ALA A 17 7.70 -3.06 11.39
N LYS A 18 8.58 -3.90 11.90
CA LYS A 18 9.88 -3.46 12.39
C LYS A 18 10.72 -2.84 11.27
N THR A 19 10.78 -3.49 10.13
CA THR A 19 11.50 -2.99 8.97
C THR A 19 10.94 -1.65 8.50
N MET A 20 9.62 -1.51 8.48
CA MET A 20 8.96 -0.25 8.14
C MET A 20 9.38 0.87 9.06
N GLN A 21 9.40 0.60 10.36
CA GLN A 21 9.81 1.61 11.35
C GLN A 21 11.27 2.04 11.15
N GLU A 22 12.13 1.09 10.81
CA GLU A 22 13.52 1.38 10.54
C GLU A 22 13.70 2.23 9.28
N ARG A 23 12.79 2.09 8.31
CA ARG A 23 12.81 2.86 7.06
C ARG A 23 11.83 4.04 7.09
N GLY A 24 11.37 4.42 8.27
CA GLY A 24 10.30 5.41 8.44
C GLY A 24 10.51 6.71 7.68
N ALA A 25 11.71 7.27 7.74
CA ALA A 25 12.01 8.52 7.05
C ALA A 25 11.83 8.39 5.53
N GLN A 26 12.25 7.28 4.96
CA GLN A 26 12.14 7.02 3.53
C GLN A 26 10.66 6.97 3.10
N TYR A 27 9.81 6.27 3.86
CA TYR A 27 8.38 6.22 3.57
C TYR A 27 7.73 7.58 3.74
N ALA A 28 8.10 8.30 4.78
CA ALA A 28 7.55 9.62 5.05
C ALA A 28 7.88 10.62 3.92
N ASP A 29 9.10 10.57 3.41
CA ASP A 29 9.49 11.44 2.31
C ASP A 29 8.69 11.13 1.05
N THR A 30 8.54 9.86 0.72
CA THR A 30 7.83 9.44 -0.48
C THR A 30 6.36 9.85 -0.43
N TRP A 31 5.69 9.60 0.67
CA TRP A 31 4.23 9.79 0.75
C TRP A 31 3.83 11.11 1.38
N GLY A 32 4.61 11.61 2.31
CA GLY A 32 4.26 12.83 3.02
C GLY A 32 4.82 14.08 2.39
N LYS A 33 6.03 14.01 1.87
CA LYS A 33 6.75 15.19 1.39
C LYS A 33 6.75 15.30 -0.13
N ASP A 34 7.15 14.22 -0.82
CA ASP A 34 7.29 14.25 -2.27
C ASP A 34 5.98 14.04 -3.00
N GLY A 35 5.13 13.18 -2.43
CA GLY A 35 3.87 12.80 -3.05
C GLY A 35 4.08 11.89 -4.27
N CYS A 36 3.27 10.85 -4.36
CA CYS A 36 3.38 9.89 -5.45
C CYS A 36 2.11 9.82 -6.28
N TRP A 37 1.29 10.86 -6.24
CA TRP A 37 -0.02 10.83 -6.88
C TRP A 37 -0.21 11.91 -7.94
N HIS A 38 0.81 12.71 -8.24
CA HIS A 38 0.66 13.83 -9.17
C HIS A 38 0.37 13.37 -10.60
N LEU A 39 1.09 12.36 -11.07
CA LEU A 39 0.82 11.80 -12.38
C LEU A 39 -0.55 11.13 -12.44
N THR A 40 -0.91 10.44 -11.38
CA THR A 40 -2.24 9.82 -11.25
C THR A 40 -3.33 10.87 -11.39
N LYS A 41 -3.16 12.02 -10.72
CA LYS A 41 -4.11 13.12 -10.81
C LYS A 41 -4.29 13.59 -12.26
N ALA A 42 -3.18 13.79 -12.96
CA ALA A 42 -3.21 14.25 -14.35
C ALA A 42 -3.92 13.25 -15.26
N ILE A 43 -3.63 11.96 -15.08
CA ILE A 43 -4.21 10.90 -15.91
C ILE A 43 -5.71 10.73 -15.63
N VAL A 44 -6.11 10.73 -14.35
CA VAL A 44 -7.51 10.62 -13.97
C VAL A 44 -8.31 11.79 -14.58
N LYS A 45 -7.78 13.02 -14.47
CA LYS A 45 -8.42 14.20 -15.05
C LYS A 45 -8.60 14.06 -16.55
N LYS A 46 -7.58 13.56 -17.24
CA LYS A 46 -7.61 13.42 -18.68
C LYS A 46 -8.67 12.41 -19.16
N PHE A 47 -8.79 11.28 -18.47
CA PHE A 47 -9.67 10.20 -18.92
C PHE A 47 -11.09 10.31 -18.40
N THR A 48 -11.31 10.96 -17.26
CA THR A 48 -12.64 11.01 -16.62
C THR A 48 -13.20 12.42 -16.53
N ASP A 49 -12.38 13.42 -16.76
CA ASP A 49 -12.71 14.84 -16.55
C ASP A 49 -13.18 15.14 -15.12
N LYS A 50 -12.76 14.30 -14.17
CA LYS A 50 -13.10 14.45 -12.76
C LYS A 50 -11.86 14.78 -11.95
N GLU A 51 -12.06 15.48 -10.85
CA GLU A 51 -11.01 15.74 -9.88
C GLU A 51 -11.31 14.94 -8.62
N LEU A 52 -10.35 14.13 -8.22
CA LEU A 52 -10.45 13.32 -7.01
C LEU A 52 -9.67 13.99 -5.89
N ASP A 53 -10.09 13.76 -4.65
CA ASP A 53 -9.36 14.29 -3.52
C ASP A 53 -8.02 13.55 -3.35
N GLU A 54 -7.16 14.09 -2.50
CA GLU A 54 -5.82 13.56 -2.28
C GLU A 54 -5.85 12.10 -1.81
N ASN A 55 -6.79 11.74 -0.93
CA ASN A 55 -6.87 10.37 -0.43
C ASN A 55 -7.24 9.38 -1.54
N ALA A 56 -8.17 9.77 -2.43
CA ALA A 56 -8.53 8.92 -3.56
C ALA A 56 -7.35 8.72 -4.49
N LEU A 57 -6.58 9.77 -4.76
CA LEU A 57 -5.40 9.69 -5.61
C LEU A 57 -4.31 8.81 -4.98
N LYS A 58 -4.11 8.94 -3.68
CA LYS A 58 -3.17 8.09 -2.94
C LYS A 58 -3.60 6.63 -3.01
N ALA A 59 -4.90 6.35 -2.88
CA ALA A 59 -5.40 4.98 -2.94
C ALA A 59 -5.13 4.36 -4.32
N ILE A 60 -5.35 5.11 -5.39
CA ILE A 60 -5.08 4.62 -6.75
C ILE A 60 -3.58 4.35 -6.93
N ALA A 61 -2.73 5.25 -6.47
CA ALA A 61 -1.29 5.07 -6.57
C ALA A 61 -0.83 3.86 -5.77
N LEU A 62 -1.34 3.69 -4.55
CA LEU A 62 -1.00 2.54 -3.72
C LEU A 62 -1.47 1.23 -4.34
N ALA A 63 -2.67 1.22 -4.93
CA ALA A 63 -3.17 0.05 -5.62
C ALA A 63 -2.24 -0.35 -6.77
N SER A 64 -1.74 0.62 -7.51
CA SER A 64 -0.79 0.35 -8.60
C SER A 64 0.52 -0.24 -8.09
N PHE A 65 1.04 0.27 -6.98
CA PHE A 65 2.23 -0.31 -6.36
C PHE A 65 1.98 -1.72 -5.86
N CYS A 66 0.81 -1.99 -5.28
CA CYS A 66 0.45 -3.34 -4.87
C CYS A 66 0.40 -4.29 -6.06
N ASP A 67 -0.18 -3.86 -7.18
CA ASP A 67 -0.21 -4.65 -8.40
C ASP A 67 1.20 -5.00 -8.88
N GLN A 68 2.09 -4.01 -8.88
CA GLN A 68 3.47 -4.23 -9.31
C GLN A 68 4.19 -5.23 -8.41
N LYS A 69 4.09 -5.05 -7.10
CA LYS A 69 4.75 -5.93 -6.14
C LYS A 69 4.14 -7.33 -6.17
N TYR A 70 2.83 -7.41 -6.29
CA TYR A 70 2.15 -8.69 -6.42
C TYR A 70 2.62 -9.46 -7.66
N SER A 71 2.72 -8.78 -8.79
CA SER A 71 3.18 -9.40 -10.03
C SER A 71 4.60 -9.92 -9.91
N ARG A 72 5.48 -9.14 -9.29
CA ARG A 72 6.85 -9.56 -9.05
C ARG A 72 6.93 -10.76 -8.10
N PHE A 73 6.11 -10.74 -7.06
CA PHE A 73 6.06 -11.83 -6.08
C PHE A 73 5.56 -13.13 -6.74
N ALA A 74 4.54 -13.02 -7.60
CA ALA A 74 3.99 -14.18 -8.31
C ALA A 74 5.00 -14.80 -9.27
N GLY A 75 5.92 -13.99 -9.80
CA GLY A 75 6.97 -14.48 -10.70
C GLY A 75 8.13 -15.17 -10.01
N GLY A 76 8.24 -15.04 -8.69
CA GLY A 76 9.29 -15.67 -7.90
C GLY A 76 9.49 -14.94 -6.60
N TYR A 77 9.72 -15.69 -5.54
CA TYR A 77 9.89 -15.09 -4.21
C TYR A 77 11.15 -14.23 -4.14
N LYS A 78 10.99 -13.03 -3.63
CA LYS A 78 12.08 -12.14 -3.23
C LYS A 78 11.66 -11.46 -1.94
N GLU A 79 12.53 -11.49 -0.95
CA GLU A 79 12.22 -10.92 0.36
C GLU A 79 11.87 -9.43 0.29
N ASP A 80 12.63 -8.66 -0.47
CA ASP A 80 12.38 -7.22 -0.60
C ASP A 80 10.99 -6.93 -1.17
N THR A 81 10.57 -7.69 -2.17
CA THR A 81 9.24 -7.52 -2.77
C THR A 81 8.14 -7.84 -1.76
N ALA A 82 8.31 -8.92 -1.00
CA ALA A 82 7.34 -9.31 0.03
C ALA A 82 7.24 -8.25 1.13
N ILE A 83 8.38 -7.72 1.57
CA ILE A 83 8.43 -6.71 2.62
C ILE A 83 7.75 -5.42 2.15
N ASP A 84 7.91 -5.02 0.90
CA ASP A 84 7.29 -3.81 0.39
C ASP A 84 5.79 -3.95 0.16
N LEU A 85 5.34 -5.15 -0.25
CA LEU A 85 3.92 -5.37 -0.55
C LEU A 85 3.03 -5.17 0.68
N ILE A 86 3.43 -5.69 1.82
CA ILE A 86 2.61 -5.64 3.03
C ILE A 86 2.36 -4.20 3.50
N PRO A 87 3.36 -3.32 3.59
CA PRO A 87 3.11 -1.93 3.96
C PRO A 87 2.20 -1.18 2.99
N TYR A 88 2.35 -1.41 1.69
CA TYR A 88 1.50 -0.73 0.72
C TYR A 88 0.04 -1.14 0.85
N ILE A 89 -0.21 -2.43 1.05
CA ILE A 89 -1.58 -2.91 1.30
C ILE A 89 -2.12 -2.33 2.59
N GLY A 90 -1.32 -2.31 3.65
CA GLY A 90 -1.72 -1.72 4.93
C GLY A 90 -2.12 -0.26 4.80
N ALA A 91 -1.31 0.52 4.10
CA ALA A 91 -1.61 1.94 3.86
C ALA A 91 -2.88 2.12 3.04
N LEU A 92 -3.09 1.29 2.03
CA LEU A 92 -4.29 1.32 1.21
C LEU A 92 -5.54 1.03 2.04
N ILE A 93 -5.49 0.01 2.87
CA ILE A 93 -6.60 -0.36 3.74
C ILE A 93 -6.95 0.81 4.67
N ASP A 94 -5.93 1.46 5.23
CA ASP A 94 -6.14 2.59 6.13
C ASP A 94 -6.88 3.74 5.45
N ILE A 95 -6.49 4.06 4.22
CA ILE A 95 -7.16 5.12 3.45
C ILE A 95 -8.62 4.74 3.15
N LEU A 96 -8.87 3.50 2.77
CA LEU A 96 -10.23 3.04 2.47
C LEU A 96 -11.11 3.05 3.71
N LYS A 97 -10.54 2.73 4.87
CA LYS A 97 -11.28 2.81 6.13
C LYS A 97 -11.68 4.24 6.45
N ASP A 98 -10.77 5.18 6.25
CA ASP A 98 -11.05 6.60 6.48
C ASP A 98 -12.20 7.10 5.62
N LYS A 99 -12.35 6.55 4.43
CA LYS A 99 -13.46 6.90 3.53
C LYS A 99 -14.69 6.07 3.76
N ASN A 100 -14.71 5.22 4.78
CA ASN A 100 -15.81 4.32 5.09
C ASN A 100 -16.12 3.33 3.97
N GLN A 101 -15.12 3.04 3.15
CA GLN A 101 -15.31 2.15 2.00
C GLN A 101 -15.54 0.70 2.42
N LEU A 102 -15.03 0.32 3.58
CA LEU A 102 -15.13 -1.05 4.07
C LEU A 102 -16.14 -1.20 5.21
N LYS A 103 -16.84 -0.12 5.55
CA LYS A 103 -17.71 -0.09 6.71
C LYS A 103 -18.85 -1.07 6.63
N GLU A 104 -19.41 -1.24 5.46
CA GLU A 104 -20.63 -2.03 5.23
C GLU A 104 -20.36 -3.48 4.88
N SER A 105 -19.12 -3.87 4.75
CA SER A 105 -18.78 -5.24 4.36
C SER A 105 -18.97 -6.30 5.44
#